data_faa5e8f6aea4db7eff3a6bf80d5ace0b
#
_entry.id   faa5e8f6aea4db7eff3a6bf80d5ace0b
#
_cell.length_a   1.000
_cell.length_b   1.000
_cell.length_c   1.000
_cell.angle_alpha   90.00
_cell.angle_beta   90.00
_cell.angle_gamma   90.00
#
_symmetry.space_group_name_H-M   'P 1'
#
loop_
_entity.id
_entity.type
_entity.pdbx_description
1 polymer ?
#
loop_
_entity_poly.entity_id
_entity_poly.type
_entity_poly.pdbx_seq_one_letter_code
_entity_poly.pdbx_strand_id
1 'polypeptide(L)'
;MAENKRDYYEVLGVEKGASAEEIKKAYRKNAMKYHPDRNPGDKAAEEKFKELGEAYEVLSDDEKRSRYDQYGHAGVDPNFGAGGFNGGGFGGFGGFDFGDIFGEFFGGGGRRSSTQNVPMRGENVGVRLEVTFEEAAFGTEKQVSAQRIENCSACSGTGSADGTVETCSYCRGAGQVRTTRNVMGMTMQTTSECPQCGGRGKVIKNPCNTCRGKGKVRRTQKINVKIPAGVDHGQSVRVRGEGCVGSNGGPNGDLLVEISIRRHSVFQRYGQDVLCEVPITFTQAALGGEIEVPTLDGKTKFDLPEGTQTGREFVLNGIGIPYVNNPRRRGNQRFTVVVETPTRLNKEQKELLQKLEDSIDGKSSPKRKKFFDTLKEIFD
;
A
#
# COMPACT_ATOMS: atom_id res chain seq x y z
N MET A 1 -1.45 -49.57 4.46
CA MET A 1 -1.39 -49.83 3.00
C MET A 1 -0.55 -48.70 2.44
N ALA A 2 0.59 -49.02 1.81
CA ALA A 2 1.46 -47.98 1.22
C ALA A 2 0.70 -47.37 0.03
N GLU A 3 0.37 -46.10 0.11
CA GLU A 3 -0.13 -45.32 -1.03
C GLU A 3 0.92 -45.40 -2.13
N ASN A 4 0.49 -45.85 -3.31
CA ASN A 4 1.34 -45.98 -4.49
C ASN A 4 1.58 -44.57 -5.07
N LYS A 5 2.49 -43.79 -4.46
CA LYS A 5 2.85 -42.45 -4.92
C LYS A 5 3.47 -42.54 -6.31
N ARG A 6 3.06 -41.64 -7.22
CA ARG A 6 3.60 -41.58 -8.59
C ARG A 6 5.06 -41.09 -8.55
N ASP A 7 5.86 -41.53 -9.53
CA ASP A 7 7.25 -41.05 -9.67
C ASP A 7 7.29 -39.54 -9.84
N TYR A 8 8.18 -38.85 -9.09
CA TYR A 8 8.28 -37.41 -9.10
C TYR A 8 8.69 -36.84 -10.47
N TYR A 9 9.46 -37.59 -11.27
CA TYR A 9 9.78 -37.21 -12.64
C TYR A 9 8.54 -37.24 -13.53
N GLU A 10 7.69 -38.28 -13.37
CA GLU A 10 6.40 -38.39 -14.08
C GLU A 10 5.41 -37.28 -13.63
N VAL A 11 5.37 -36.95 -12.36
CA VAL A 11 4.52 -35.85 -11.81
C VAL A 11 4.88 -34.53 -12.45
N LEU A 12 6.17 -34.21 -12.59
CA LEU A 12 6.63 -33.02 -13.26
C LEU A 12 6.56 -33.09 -14.78
N GLY A 13 6.51 -34.33 -15.36
CA GLY A 13 6.54 -34.56 -16.80
C GLY A 13 7.92 -34.33 -17.41
N VAL A 14 8.99 -34.74 -16.73
CA VAL A 14 10.38 -34.69 -17.17
C VAL A 14 11.04 -36.07 -17.14
N GLU A 15 12.11 -36.26 -17.90
CA GLU A 15 12.86 -37.53 -17.88
C GLU A 15 13.79 -37.64 -16.67
N LYS A 16 14.12 -38.89 -16.27
CA LYS A 16 15.16 -39.13 -15.26
C LYS A 16 16.50 -38.65 -15.83
N GLY A 17 17.12 -37.71 -15.16
CA GLY A 17 18.35 -37.07 -15.65
C GLY A 17 18.13 -35.63 -16.17
N ALA A 18 16.91 -35.11 -16.18
CA ALA A 18 16.62 -33.71 -16.53
C ALA A 18 17.47 -32.73 -15.70
N SER A 19 17.92 -31.67 -16.32
CA SER A 19 18.69 -30.61 -15.65
C SER A 19 17.81 -29.83 -14.65
N ALA A 20 18.44 -29.17 -13.68
CA ALA A 20 17.76 -28.33 -12.71
C ALA A 20 16.90 -27.23 -13.37
N GLU A 21 17.35 -26.71 -14.52
CA GLU A 21 16.60 -25.70 -15.28
C GLU A 21 15.34 -26.28 -15.93
N GLU A 22 15.42 -27.50 -16.46
CA GLU A 22 14.28 -28.20 -17.07
C GLU A 22 13.24 -28.56 -16.00
N ILE A 23 13.66 -29.07 -14.85
CA ILE A 23 12.81 -29.34 -13.68
C ILE A 23 12.09 -28.05 -13.25
N LYS A 24 12.80 -26.94 -13.10
CA LYS A 24 12.24 -25.65 -12.74
C LYS A 24 11.25 -25.10 -13.76
N LYS A 25 11.54 -25.28 -15.05
CA LYS A 25 10.66 -24.86 -16.17
C LYS A 25 9.38 -25.69 -16.20
N ALA A 26 9.49 -27.00 -16.05
CA ALA A 26 8.36 -27.92 -15.99
C ALA A 26 7.44 -27.63 -14.80
N TYR A 27 8.03 -27.43 -13.61
CA TYR A 27 7.28 -27.03 -12.41
C TYR A 27 6.50 -25.74 -12.63
N ARG A 28 7.15 -24.67 -13.12
CA ARG A 28 6.47 -23.37 -13.35
C ARG A 28 5.30 -23.51 -14.33
N LYS A 29 5.48 -24.28 -15.41
CA LYS A 29 4.43 -24.51 -16.40
C LYS A 29 3.22 -25.23 -15.78
N ASN A 30 3.46 -26.29 -15.03
CA ASN A 30 2.40 -27.10 -14.43
C ASN A 30 1.76 -26.41 -13.22
N ALA A 31 2.54 -25.70 -12.39
CA ALA A 31 2.02 -24.92 -11.27
C ALA A 31 1.08 -23.81 -11.73
N MET A 32 1.39 -23.11 -12.84
CA MET A 32 0.47 -22.12 -13.44
C MET A 32 -0.82 -22.74 -13.98
N LYS A 33 -0.77 -24.00 -14.45
CA LYS A 33 -1.95 -24.71 -14.97
C LYS A 33 -2.89 -25.15 -13.87
N TYR A 34 -2.36 -25.63 -12.74
CA TYR A 34 -3.13 -26.19 -11.61
C TYR A 34 -3.21 -25.23 -10.41
N HIS A 35 -2.90 -23.94 -10.60
CA HIS A 35 -2.96 -22.93 -9.54
C HIS A 35 -4.38 -22.79 -8.98
N PRO A 36 -4.57 -22.72 -7.63
CA PRO A 36 -5.89 -22.60 -7.01
C PRO A 36 -6.67 -21.38 -7.49
N ASP A 37 -6.00 -20.23 -7.72
CA ASP A 37 -6.66 -19.02 -8.23
C ASP A 37 -7.21 -19.15 -9.65
N ARG A 38 -6.66 -20.08 -10.44
CA ARG A 38 -7.13 -20.37 -11.81
C ARG A 38 -8.15 -21.48 -11.87
N ASN A 39 -8.18 -22.34 -10.86
CA ASN A 39 -9.09 -23.48 -10.76
C ASN A 39 -9.80 -23.47 -9.39
N PRO A 40 -10.58 -22.42 -9.08
CA PRO A 40 -11.23 -22.30 -7.78
C PRO A 40 -12.24 -23.41 -7.57
N GLY A 41 -12.06 -24.18 -6.48
CA GLY A 41 -12.97 -25.26 -6.10
C GLY A 41 -12.73 -26.63 -6.78
N ASP A 42 -11.74 -26.75 -7.67
CA ASP A 42 -11.35 -28.04 -8.29
C ASP A 42 -10.36 -28.80 -7.39
N LYS A 43 -10.88 -29.77 -6.63
CA LYS A 43 -10.08 -30.63 -5.74
C LYS A 43 -9.01 -31.43 -6.48
N ALA A 44 -9.29 -31.85 -7.72
CA ALA A 44 -8.32 -32.61 -8.51
C ALA A 44 -7.15 -31.74 -8.97
N ALA A 45 -7.39 -30.47 -9.27
CA ALA A 45 -6.33 -29.49 -9.55
C ALA A 45 -5.51 -29.20 -8.29
N GLU A 46 -6.15 -29.07 -7.12
CA GLU A 46 -5.47 -28.86 -5.84
C GLU A 46 -4.56 -30.03 -5.45
N GLU A 47 -5.03 -31.28 -5.60
CA GLU A 47 -4.21 -32.47 -5.35
C GLU A 47 -3.00 -32.52 -6.28
N LYS A 48 -3.18 -32.27 -7.58
CA LYS A 48 -2.07 -32.21 -8.54
C LYS A 48 -1.09 -31.10 -8.23
N PHE A 49 -1.57 -29.95 -7.75
CA PHE A 49 -0.70 -28.84 -7.35
C PHE A 49 0.16 -29.21 -6.13
N LYS A 50 -0.40 -29.94 -5.14
CA LYS A 50 0.34 -30.46 -3.99
C LYS A 50 1.38 -31.48 -4.41
N GLU A 51 1.04 -32.44 -5.27
CA GLU A 51 1.99 -33.42 -5.81
C GLU A 51 3.12 -32.77 -6.59
N LEU A 52 2.83 -31.74 -7.40
CA LEU A 52 3.84 -30.97 -8.14
C LEU A 52 4.80 -30.23 -7.20
N GLY A 53 4.29 -29.69 -6.09
CA GLY A 53 5.10 -29.04 -5.06
C GLY A 53 6.05 -29.99 -4.38
N GLU A 54 5.56 -31.18 -3.96
CA GLU A 54 6.37 -32.25 -3.35
C GLU A 54 7.46 -32.76 -4.31
N ALA A 55 7.09 -33.02 -5.57
CA ALA A 55 8.03 -33.45 -6.59
C ALA A 55 9.14 -32.42 -6.86
N TYR A 56 8.78 -31.16 -6.94
CA TYR A 56 9.76 -30.08 -7.16
C TYR A 56 10.68 -29.90 -5.96
N GLU A 57 10.18 -29.98 -4.74
CA GLU A 57 10.98 -29.89 -3.51
C GLU A 57 12.09 -30.94 -3.47
N VAL A 58 11.76 -32.17 -3.87
CA VAL A 58 12.73 -33.27 -3.86
C VAL A 58 13.71 -33.16 -5.02
N LEU A 59 13.24 -32.88 -6.23
CA LEU A 59 14.08 -32.90 -7.44
C LEU A 59 14.88 -31.62 -7.67
N SER A 60 14.58 -30.52 -6.96
CA SER A 60 15.33 -29.26 -7.05
C SER A 60 16.55 -29.22 -6.11
N ASP A 61 16.65 -30.10 -5.13
CA ASP A 61 17.76 -30.21 -4.19
C ASP A 61 18.61 -31.41 -4.57
N ASP A 62 19.91 -31.19 -4.85
CA ASP A 62 20.81 -32.24 -5.34
C ASP A 62 20.97 -33.40 -4.35
N GLU A 63 20.94 -33.13 -3.03
CA GLU A 63 21.05 -34.19 -2.02
C GLU A 63 19.76 -35.02 -1.92
N LYS A 64 18.60 -34.36 -1.90
CA LYS A 64 17.30 -35.04 -1.86
C LYS A 64 17.06 -35.85 -3.15
N ARG A 65 17.40 -35.24 -4.29
CA ARG A 65 17.32 -35.92 -5.60
C ARG A 65 18.18 -37.17 -5.64
N SER A 66 19.43 -37.09 -5.18
CA SER A 66 20.34 -38.21 -5.13
C SER A 66 19.81 -39.36 -4.24
N ARG A 67 19.19 -39.04 -3.10
CA ARG A 67 18.53 -40.01 -2.22
C ARG A 67 17.27 -40.59 -2.85
N TYR A 68 16.50 -39.78 -3.55
CA TYR A 68 15.32 -40.21 -4.27
C TYR A 68 15.68 -41.15 -5.42
N ASP A 69 16.74 -40.82 -6.16
CA ASP A 69 17.24 -41.65 -7.29
C ASP A 69 17.75 -43.04 -6.82
N GLN A 70 18.29 -43.13 -5.59
CA GLN A 70 18.81 -44.35 -5.01
C GLN A 70 17.76 -45.21 -4.31
N TYR A 71 16.86 -44.58 -3.55
CA TYR A 71 15.95 -45.27 -2.64
C TYR A 71 14.46 -44.99 -2.93
N GLY A 72 14.14 -44.27 -4.01
CA GLY A 72 12.77 -43.89 -4.34
C GLY A 72 12.13 -43.03 -3.26
N HIS A 73 10.82 -43.06 -3.14
CA HIS A 73 10.07 -42.31 -2.13
C HIS A 73 10.52 -42.60 -0.69
N ALA A 74 11.00 -43.83 -0.42
CA ALA A 74 11.50 -44.17 0.91
C ALA A 74 12.74 -43.37 1.31
N GLY A 75 13.60 -42.98 0.36
CA GLY A 75 14.82 -42.22 0.63
C GLY A 75 14.59 -40.75 1.05
N VAL A 76 13.38 -40.23 0.82
CA VAL A 76 12.97 -38.86 1.13
C VAL A 76 11.85 -38.80 2.17
N ASP A 77 11.42 -39.96 2.69
CA ASP A 77 10.46 -40.02 3.80
C ASP A 77 11.13 -39.52 5.09
N PRO A 78 10.53 -38.59 5.83
CA PRO A 78 11.06 -38.11 7.10
C PRO A 78 11.34 -39.20 8.16
N ASN A 79 10.71 -40.37 8.01
CA ASN A 79 10.88 -41.51 8.91
C ASN A 79 12.00 -42.46 8.49
N PHE A 80 12.57 -42.32 7.29
CA PHE A 80 13.64 -43.15 6.79
C PHE A 80 15.01 -42.69 7.35
N GLY A 81 15.46 -43.37 8.37
CA GLY A 81 16.70 -43.02 9.04
C GLY A 81 16.53 -42.55 10.48
N ALA A 82 15.52 -43.04 11.19
CA ALA A 82 15.31 -42.75 12.61
C ALA A 82 16.38 -43.42 13.50
N GLY A 83 17.64 -42.96 13.32
CA GLY A 83 18.76 -43.14 14.21
C GLY A 83 19.37 -41.77 14.49
N GLY A 84 18.63 -40.82 15.10
CA GLY A 84 19.17 -39.65 15.70
C GLY A 84 18.94 -38.32 15.01
N PHE A 85 17.70 -37.87 14.88
CA PHE A 85 17.39 -36.44 15.00
C PHE A 85 15.96 -36.25 15.51
N ASN A 86 15.87 -36.00 16.80
CA ASN A 86 14.64 -35.72 17.54
C ASN A 86 14.14 -34.30 17.17
N GLY A 87 12.88 -34.17 16.81
CA GLY A 87 12.25 -32.87 16.88
C GLY A 87 11.05 -32.61 15.98
N GLY A 88 9.85 -32.94 16.44
CA GLY A 88 8.66 -32.12 16.16
C GLY A 88 7.72 -32.58 15.06
N GLY A 89 6.70 -33.33 15.48
CA GLY A 89 5.45 -33.71 14.87
C GLY A 89 4.89 -32.89 13.70
N PHE A 90 4.74 -33.55 12.59
CA PHE A 90 3.95 -33.10 11.47
C PHE A 90 2.62 -33.89 11.46
N GLY A 91 1.75 -33.54 12.36
CA GLY A 91 0.39 -34.09 12.43
C GLY A 91 -0.61 -32.95 12.53
N GLY A 92 -1.31 -32.66 11.43
CA GLY A 92 -2.42 -31.72 11.48
C GLY A 92 -2.49 -30.78 10.29
N PHE A 93 -2.79 -31.30 9.10
CA PHE A 93 -3.02 -30.50 7.92
C PHE A 93 -4.47 -30.02 7.88
N GLY A 94 -4.73 -28.84 8.39
CA GLY A 94 -6.00 -28.13 8.29
C GLY A 94 -5.77 -26.63 8.37
N GLY A 95 -5.70 -25.96 7.21
CA GLY A 95 -5.91 -24.52 7.13
C GLY A 95 -4.70 -23.61 7.38
N PHE A 96 -3.61 -23.79 6.64
CA PHE A 96 -2.49 -22.81 6.66
C PHE A 96 -2.26 -22.19 5.28
N ASP A 97 -2.13 -20.88 5.29
CA ASP A 97 -1.77 -20.01 4.17
C ASP A 97 -0.38 -20.39 3.62
N PHE A 98 -0.34 -20.89 2.40
CA PHE A 98 0.86 -21.40 1.72
C PHE A 98 1.92 -20.31 1.45
N GLY A 99 1.58 -19.02 1.59
CA GLY A 99 2.48 -17.89 1.35
C GLY A 99 3.53 -17.68 2.43
N ASP A 100 3.17 -17.89 3.70
CA ASP A 100 4.06 -17.63 4.83
C ASP A 100 5.09 -18.76 5.06
N ILE A 101 4.72 -20.02 4.79
CA ILE A 101 5.64 -21.17 4.94
C ILE A 101 6.68 -21.22 3.81
N PHE A 102 6.29 -20.80 2.61
CA PHE A 102 7.19 -20.81 1.45
C PHE A 102 8.26 -19.70 1.54
N GLY A 103 7.93 -18.55 2.11
CA GLY A 103 8.87 -17.46 2.37
C GLY A 103 9.88 -17.76 3.47
N GLU A 104 9.49 -18.50 4.50
CA GLU A 104 10.34 -18.84 5.64
C GLU A 104 11.26 -20.05 5.38
N PHE A 105 10.85 -20.97 4.48
CA PHE A 105 11.59 -22.19 4.16
C PHE A 105 12.52 -22.03 2.97
N PHE A 106 12.19 -21.18 1.98
CA PHE A 106 13.01 -20.93 0.77
C PHE A 106 13.92 -19.72 0.87
N GLY A 107 13.74 -18.88 1.87
CA GLY A 107 14.61 -17.73 2.17
C GLY A 107 15.81 -18.11 3.03
N GLY A 108 16.62 -19.08 2.60
CA GLY A 108 17.94 -19.37 3.17
C GLY A 108 17.91 -19.85 4.61
N GLY A 109 18.18 -21.14 4.83
CA GLY A 109 18.45 -21.77 6.12
C GLY A 109 19.53 -21.05 6.93
N GLY A 110 19.18 -19.94 7.55
CA GLY A 110 19.93 -19.22 8.55
C GLY A 110 19.43 -19.69 9.93
N ARG A 111 20.27 -20.47 10.63
CA ARG A 111 20.17 -20.68 12.06
C ARG A 111 19.64 -19.39 12.69
N ARG A 112 18.52 -19.43 13.40
CA ARG A 112 18.16 -18.41 14.41
C ARG A 112 19.25 -18.43 15.51
N SER A 113 20.44 -18.03 15.12
CA SER A 113 21.44 -17.51 16.04
C SER A 113 20.76 -16.30 16.68
N SER A 114 20.76 -16.23 17.97
CA SER A 114 20.28 -15.11 18.78
C SER A 114 20.95 -13.80 18.32
N THR A 115 20.33 -13.14 17.33
CA THR A 115 20.88 -11.99 16.63
C THR A 115 20.54 -10.69 17.35
N GLN A 116 20.85 -10.62 18.63
CA GLN A 116 20.71 -9.39 19.42
C GLN A 116 21.63 -8.26 18.95
N ASN A 117 22.65 -8.54 18.17
CA ASN A 117 23.64 -7.56 17.68
C ASN A 117 23.55 -7.25 16.17
N VAL A 118 22.55 -7.76 15.47
CA VAL A 118 22.37 -7.42 14.05
C VAL A 118 21.84 -5.99 13.93
N PRO A 119 22.41 -5.18 13.02
CA PRO A 119 21.87 -3.87 12.70
C PRO A 119 20.40 -3.98 12.27
N MET A 120 19.51 -3.37 13.03
CA MET A 120 18.07 -3.36 12.73
C MET A 120 17.64 -1.98 12.29
N ARG A 121 16.88 -1.92 11.19
CA ARG A 121 16.28 -0.68 10.72
C ARG A 121 15.30 -0.12 11.75
N GLY A 122 15.26 1.20 11.88
CA GLY A 122 14.30 1.90 12.72
C GLY A 122 12.88 1.80 12.17
N GLU A 123 11.91 2.00 13.05
CA GLU A 123 10.50 2.02 12.71
C GLU A 123 10.16 3.23 11.83
N ASN A 124 9.22 3.04 10.92
CA ASN A 124 8.68 4.13 10.14
C ASN A 124 7.74 4.97 11.02
N VAL A 125 7.67 6.27 10.74
CA VAL A 125 6.77 7.21 11.41
C VAL A 125 5.70 7.65 10.43
N GLY A 126 4.42 7.50 10.79
CA GLY A 126 3.29 7.99 10.00
C GLY A 126 2.82 9.35 10.50
N VAL A 127 2.57 10.29 9.60
CA VAL A 127 1.97 11.60 9.91
C VAL A 127 0.97 11.95 8.81
N ARG A 128 -0.19 12.50 9.20
CA ARG A 128 -1.17 13.03 8.26
C ARG A 128 -0.92 14.51 8.01
N LEU A 129 -0.93 14.93 6.76
CA LEU A 129 -0.76 16.31 6.33
C LEU A 129 -1.97 16.75 5.52
N GLU A 130 -2.62 17.82 5.97
CA GLU A 130 -3.71 18.45 5.23
C GLU A 130 -3.15 19.47 4.24
N VAL A 131 -3.61 19.38 2.98
CA VAL A 131 -3.28 20.28 1.88
C VAL A 131 -4.53 20.83 1.22
N THR A 132 -4.44 21.99 0.61
CA THR A 132 -5.54 22.53 -0.21
C THR A 132 -5.63 21.79 -1.54
N PHE A 133 -6.70 22.02 -2.27
CA PHE A 133 -6.93 21.43 -3.57
C PHE A 133 -5.86 21.86 -4.58
N GLU A 134 -5.51 23.16 -4.57
CA GLU A 134 -4.50 23.76 -5.44
C GLU A 134 -3.10 23.25 -5.10
N GLU A 135 -2.79 23.14 -3.80
CA GLU A 135 -1.51 22.59 -3.34
C GLU A 135 -1.33 21.15 -3.77
N ALA A 136 -2.40 20.35 -3.76
CA ALA A 136 -2.38 18.99 -4.26
C ALA A 136 -2.24 18.93 -5.79
N ALA A 137 -2.87 19.87 -6.51
CA ALA A 137 -2.81 19.94 -7.96
C ALA A 137 -1.41 20.36 -8.45
N PHE A 138 -0.85 21.41 -7.90
CA PHE A 138 0.42 22.00 -8.38
C PHE A 138 1.65 21.50 -7.64
N GLY A 139 1.47 20.82 -6.52
CA GLY A 139 2.54 20.47 -5.61
C GLY A 139 2.95 21.63 -4.72
N THR A 140 3.57 21.32 -3.60
CA THR A 140 4.02 22.30 -2.63
C THR A 140 5.11 21.74 -1.73
N GLU A 141 5.79 22.60 -0.99
CA GLU A 141 6.68 22.20 0.10
C GLU A 141 6.08 22.65 1.42
N LYS A 142 5.87 21.71 2.33
CA LYS A 142 5.32 21.98 3.66
C LYS A 142 6.18 21.41 4.76
N GLN A 143 6.22 22.09 5.87
CA GLN A 143 6.88 21.64 7.08
C GLN A 143 5.92 20.82 7.93
N VAL A 144 6.32 19.60 8.25
CA VAL A 144 5.54 18.66 9.05
C VAL A 144 6.26 18.40 10.36
N SER A 145 5.53 18.41 11.48
CA SER A 145 6.06 18.04 12.79
C SER A 145 5.87 16.55 13.02
N ALA A 146 6.96 15.80 13.07
CA ALA A 146 6.96 14.37 13.32
C ALA A 146 7.61 14.03 14.66
N GLN A 147 6.93 13.23 15.47
CA GLN A 147 7.50 12.70 16.71
C GLN A 147 8.21 11.40 16.41
N ARG A 148 9.52 11.35 16.61
CA ARG A 148 10.34 10.17 16.36
C ARG A 148 11.30 9.87 17.51
N ILE A 149 11.81 8.66 17.52
CA ILE A 149 12.84 8.22 18.43
C ILE A 149 14.20 8.52 17.80
N GLU A 150 15.03 9.29 18.50
CA GLU A 150 16.39 9.65 18.09
C GLU A 150 17.41 9.17 19.11
N ASN A 151 18.67 9.08 18.70
CA ASN A 151 19.75 8.88 19.66
C ASN A 151 19.81 10.08 20.62
N CYS A 152 20.01 9.80 21.88
CA CYS A 152 20.16 10.84 22.89
C CYS A 152 21.40 11.68 22.58
N SER A 153 21.23 12.96 22.36
CA SER A 153 22.32 13.90 22.05
C SER A 153 23.33 14.05 23.20
N ALA A 154 22.87 13.87 24.45
CA ALA A 154 23.74 14.02 25.64
C ALA A 154 24.73 12.86 25.82
N CYS A 155 24.37 11.64 25.35
CA CYS A 155 25.24 10.47 25.47
C CYS A 155 25.54 9.80 24.13
N SER A 156 25.17 10.42 23.00
CA SER A 156 25.37 9.88 21.65
C SER A 156 24.87 8.45 21.46
N GLY A 157 23.77 8.10 22.17
CA GLY A 157 23.15 6.77 22.06
C GLY A 157 23.71 5.71 23.00
N THR A 158 24.78 5.98 23.78
CA THR A 158 25.40 5.00 24.69
C THR A 158 24.52 4.70 25.93
N GLY A 159 23.72 5.65 26.36
CA GLY A 159 22.95 5.57 27.60
C GLY A 159 23.76 5.94 28.84
N SER A 160 25.08 6.10 28.75
CA SER A 160 25.97 6.46 29.83
C SER A 160 26.26 7.95 29.87
N ALA A 161 26.34 8.54 31.06
CA ALA A 161 26.66 9.96 31.23
C ALA A 161 28.12 10.28 30.90
N ASP A 162 29.02 9.34 31.17
CA ASP A 162 30.46 9.45 30.91
C ASP A 162 30.93 8.71 29.65
N GLY A 163 29.97 8.15 28.88
CA GLY A 163 30.26 7.39 27.67
C GLY A 163 30.78 5.96 27.94
N THR A 164 31.06 5.60 29.18
CA THR A 164 31.59 4.28 29.52
C THR A 164 30.48 3.24 29.57
N VAL A 165 30.68 2.14 28.85
CA VAL A 165 29.74 1.01 28.81
C VAL A 165 30.55 -0.27 28.96
N GLU A 166 30.28 -1.04 30.01
CA GLU A 166 30.97 -2.29 30.27
C GLU A 166 30.19 -3.48 29.71
N THR A 167 30.91 -4.48 29.23
CA THR A 167 30.27 -5.73 28.81
C THR A 167 29.75 -6.45 30.08
N CYS A 168 28.52 -6.92 30.03
CA CYS A 168 27.90 -7.63 31.15
C CYS A 168 28.70 -8.89 31.47
N SER A 169 29.23 -8.98 32.69
CA SER A 169 30.00 -10.12 33.13
C SER A 169 29.19 -11.42 33.24
N TYR A 170 27.90 -11.30 33.54
CA TYR A 170 27.02 -12.46 33.75
C TYR A 170 26.71 -13.19 32.41
N CYS A 171 26.35 -12.48 31.37
CA CYS A 171 26.06 -13.06 30.04
C CYS A 171 27.21 -12.90 29.05
N ARG A 172 28.35 -12.31 29.46
CA ARG A 172 29.51 -12.04 28.59
C ARG A 172 29.15 -11.33 27.27
N GLY A 173 28.20 -10.42 27.35
CA GLY A 173 27.74 -9.67 26.18
C GLY A 173 26.58 -10.29 25.40
N ALA A 174 26.21 -11.54 25.67
CA ALA A 174 25.16 -12.25 24.93
C ALA A 174 23.72 -11.71 25.18
N GLY A 175 23.50 -10.95 26.26
CA GLY A 175 22.18 -10.44 26.64
C GLY A 175 21.21 -11.51 27.15
N GLN A 176 21.50 -12.77 26.91
CA GLN A 176 20.66 -13.91 27.27
C GLN A 176 21.48 -14.94 28.10
N VAL A 177 20.79 -15.71 28.89
CA VAL A 177 21.35 -16.83 29.61
C VAL A 177 20.57 -18.10 29.32
N ARG A 178 21.28 -19.19 29.10
CA ARG A 178 20.68 -20.50 28.88
C ARG A 178 20.63 -21.22 30.21
N THR A 179 19.44 -21.56 30.65
CA THR A 179 19.23 -22.35 31.89
C THR A 179 18.75 -23.73 31.48
N THR A 180 19.47 -24.73 31.93
CA THR A 180 19.10 -26.12 31.71
C THR A 180 18.31 -26.60 32.93
N ARG A 181 17.09 -27.07 32.73
CA ARG A 181 16.25 -27.66 33.78
C ARG A 181 15.95 -29.10 33.42
N ASN A 182 16.15 -30.00 34.36
CA ASN A 182 15.71 -31.38 34.21
C ASN A 182 14.30 -31.51 34.76
N VAL A 183 13.34 -31.81 33.89
CA VAL A 183 11.94 -32.03 34.23
C VAL A 183 11.60 -33.45 33.80
N MET A 184 11.23 -34.31 34.72
CA MET A 184 10.85 -35.72 34.50
C MET A 184 11.85 -36.51 33.65
N GLY A 185 13.17 -36.36 33.90
CA GLY A 185 14.21 -37.09 33.15
C GLY A 185 14.56 -36.52 31.77
N MET A 186 13.88 -35.46 31.32
CA MET A 186 14.20 -34.74 30.09
C MET A 186 14.90 -33.43 30.41
N THR A 187 16.01 -33.18 29.72
CA THR A 187 16.79 -31.94 29.84
C THR A 187 16.19 -30.88 28.92
N MET A 188 15.48 -29.91 29.52
CA MET A 188 14.98 -28.74 28.78
C MET A 188 15.96 -27.58 28.89
N GLN A 189 16.41 -27.05 27.77
CA GLN A 189 17.17 -25.78 27.70
C GLN A 189 16.20 -24.62 27.45
N THR A 190 16.12 -23.71 28.41
CA THR A 190 15.34 -22.48 28.28
C THR A 190 16.29 -21.29 28.17
N THR A 191 16.09 -20.46 27.16
CA THR A 191 16.82 -19.19 27.00
C THR A 191 15.99 -18.08 27.61
N SER A 192 16.55 -17.34 28.55
CA SER A 192 15.90 -16.21 29.23
C SER A 192 16.76 -14.95 29.09
N GLU A 193 16.15 -13.78 29.22
CA GLU A 193 16.90 -12.53 29.29
C GLU A 193 17.85 -12.52 30.50
N CYS A 194 19.04 -11.96 30.32
CA CYS A 194 20.00 -11.84 31.38
C CYS A 194 19.48 -10.90 32.48
N PRO A 195 19.33 -11.37 33.74
CA PRO A 195 18.76 -10.57 34.83
C PRO A 195 19.62 -9.36 35.20
N GLN A 196 20.94 -9.41 34.97
CA GLN A 196 21.86 -8.32 35.32
C GLN A 196 21.79 -7.17 34.29
N CYS A 197 21.66 -7.44 32.99
CA CYS A 197 21.67 -6.40 31.97
C CYS A 197 20.31 -6.18 31.28
N GLY A 198 19.28 -7.00 31.61
CA GLY A 198 17.95 -6.91 31.02
C GLY A 198 18.00 -7.02 29.49
N GLY A 199 18.65 -8.04 28.98
CA GLY A 199 18.74 -8.30 27.53
C GLY A 199 19.81 -7.49 26.78
N ARG A 200 20.36 -6.43 27.35
CA ARG A 200 21.23 -5.46 26.65
C ARG A 200 22.64 -5.94 26.34
N GLY A 201 23.12 -6.99 27.02
CA GLY A 201 24.51 -7.46 26.94
C GLY A 201 25.56 -6.53 27.53
N LYS A 202 25.16 -5.32 27.94
CA LYS A 202 26.01 -4.25 28.44
C LYS A 202 25.46 -3.69 29.76
N VAL A 203 26.33 -3.25 30.66
CA VAL A 203 25.97 -2.62 31.93
C VAL A 203 26.45 -1.17 31.92
N ILE A 204 25.58 -0.27 32.34
CA ILE A 204 25.85 1.17 32.44
C ILE A 204 25.95 1.50 33.94
N LYS A 205 27.12 1.92 34.38
CA LYS A 205 27.33 2.33 35.79
C LYS A 205 26.71 3.69 36.08
N ASN A 206 26.95 4.65 35.20
CA ASN A 206 26.47 6.03 35.30
C ASN A 206 25.41 6.29 34.26
N PRO A 207 24.10 6.13 34.51
CA PRO A 207 23.07 6.33 33.53
C PRO A 207 22.96 7.80 33.16
N CYS A 208 22.84 8.08 31.87
CA CYS A 208 22.63 9.44 31.32
C CYS A 208 21.33 10.03 31.86
N ASN A 209 21.38 11.22 32.44
CA ASN A 209 20.22 11.89 33.05
C ASN A 209 19.10 12.19 32.02
N THR A 210 19.46 12.50 30.78
CA THR A 210 18.50 12.84 29.71
C THR A 210 17.68 11.63 29.24
N CYS A 211 18.32 10.50 29.00
CA CYS A 211 17.64 9.29 28.49
C CYS A 211 17.45 8.21 29.55
N ARG A 212 17.94 8.41 30.79
CA ARG A 212 17.85 7.46 31.90
C ARG A 212 18.36 6.06 31.53
N GLY A 213 19.52 6.02 30.90
CA GLY A 213 20.16 4.78 30.48
C GLY A 213 19.63 4.12 29.23
N LYS A 214 18.59 4.68 28.55
CA LYS A 214 17.99 4.11 27.35
C LYS A 214 18.80 4.37 26.06
N GLY A 215 19.65 5.40 26.05
CA GLY A 215 20.40 5.82 24.87
C GLY A 215 19.55 6.51 23.79
N LYS A 216 18.21 6.43 23.89
CA LYS A 216 17.25 6.96 22.91
C LYS A 216 16.26 7.90 23.60
N VAL A 217 15.81 8.92 22.88
CA VAL A 217 14.81 9.90 23.34
C VAL A 217 13.75 10.11 22.27
N ARG A 218 12.53 10.42 22.69
CA ARG A 218 11.49 10.90 21.78
C ARG A 218 11.67 12.40 21.58
N ARG A 219 11.68 12.82 20.32
CA ARG A 219 11.80 14.23 19.94
C ARG A 219 10.85 14.56 18.79
N THR A 220 10.22 15.74 18.87
CA THR A 220 9.45 16.27 17.75
C THR A 220 10.40 17.07 16.87
N GLN A 221 10.49 16.66 15.61
CA GLN A 221 11.29 17.36 14.59
C GLN A 221 10.37 17.96 13.53
N LYS A 222 10.76 19.14 13.05
CA LYS A 222 10.11 19.77 11.89
C LYS A 222 10.87 19.36 10.63
N ILE A 223 10.19 18.71 9.73
CA ILE A 223 10.76 18.12 8.53
C ILE A 223 10.08 18.74 7.32
N ASN A 224 10.86 19.25 6.37
CA ASN A 224 10.33 19.77 5.12
C ASN A 224 9.99 18.60 4.19
N VAL A 225 8.75 18.58 3.73
CA VAL A 225 8.22 17.54 2.85
C VAL A 225 7.82 18.16 1.53
N LYS A 226 8.40 17.67 0.45
CA LYS A 226 8.03 18.04 -0.91
C LYS A 226 6.89 17.16 -1.39
N ILE A 227 5.76 17.78 -1.66
CA ILE A 227 4.55 17.14 -2.17
C ILE A 227 4.55 17.28 -3.68
N PRO A 228 4.52 16.15 -4.43
CA PRO A 228 4.50 16.20 -5.89
C PRO A 228 3.17 16.77 -6.40
N ALA A 229 3.21 17.40 -7.57
CA ALA A 229 2.00 17.84 -8.26
C ALA A 229 1.13 16.64 -8.66
N GLY A 230 -0.18 16.79 -8.50
CA GLY A 230 -1.15 15.77 -8.87
C GLY A 230 -1.36 14.68 -7.82
N VAL A 231 -0.80 14.81 -6.62
CA VAL A 231 -1.01 13.87 -5.51
C VAL A 231 -2.50 13.69 -5.22
N ASP A 232 -2.92 12.47 -4.86
CA ASP A 232 -4.32 12.17 -4.55
C ASP A 232 -4.56 12.05 -3.05
N HIS A 233 -5.84 12.15 -2.67
CA HIS A 233 -6.26 11.95 -1.28
C HIS A 233 -5.92 10.53 -0.81
N GLY A 234 -5.35 10.41 0.40
CA GLY A 234 -4.93 9.13 0.97
C GLY A 234 -3.59 8.59 0.45
N GLN A 235 -2.96 9.24 -0.54
CA GLN A 235 -1.63 8.86 -0.96
C GLN A 235 -0.58 9.20 0.09
N SER A 236 0.45 8.34 0.20
CA SER A 236 1.55 8.52 1.13
C SER A 236 2.82 8.96 0.40
N VAL A 237 3.39 10.06 0.84
CA VAL A 237 4.71 10.54 0.42
C VAL A 237 5.75 10.02 1.41
N ARG A 238 6.76 9.32 0.91
CA ARG A 238 7.83 8.74 1.72
C ARG A 238 9.06 9.64 1.73
N VAL A 239 9.47 10.08 2.92
CA VAL A 239 10.73 10.79 3.14
C VAL A 239 11.72 9.81 3.80
N ARG A 240 12.76 9.45 3.05
CA ARG A 240 13.72 8.41 3.45
C ARG A 240 14.58 8.87 4.64
N GLY A 241 14.78 7.96 5.60
CA GLY A 241 15.68 8.18 6.74
C GLY A 241 15.16 9.14 7.81
N GLU A 242 13.92 9.66 7.67
CA GLU A 242 13.31 10.60 8.59
C GLU A 242 12.35 9.92 9.61
N GLY A 243 12.43 8.58 9.73
CA GLY A 243 11.75 7.80 10.75
C GLY A 243 12.53 7.69 12.06
N CYS A 244 12.21 6.69 12.87
CA CYS A 244 12.93 6.40 14.10
C CYS A 244 14.34 5.89 13.82
N VAL A 245 15.26 6.15 14.77
CA VAL A 245 16.62 5.63 14.71
C VAL A 245 16.62 4.10 14.80
N GLY A 246 17.47 3.45 14.01
CA GLY A 246 17.68 2.02 14.05
C GLY A 246 18.31 1.53 15.35
N SER A 247 18.42 0.22 15.50
CA SER A 247 19.13 -0.41 16.62
C SER A 247 20.43 -1.04 16.12
N ASN A 248 21.41 -1.14 17.00
CA ASN A 248 22.73 -1.76 16.74
C ASN A 248 23.44 -1.17 15.49
N GLY A 249 23.34 0.16 15.27
CA GLY A 249 23.94 0.80 14.10
C GLY A 249 23.15 0.63 12.79
N GLY A 250 21.92 0.10 12.87
CA GLY A 250 21.05 -0.01 11.70
C GLY A 250 20.57 1.36 11.18
N PRO A 251 20.15 1.46 9.92
CA PRO A 251 19.67 2.69 9.34
C PRO A 251 18.36 3.16 9.98
N ASN A 252 18.08 4.45 9.88
CA ASN A 252 16.80 4.99 10.30
C ASN A 252 15.64 4.42 9.47
N GLY A 253 14.44 4.44 10.04
CA GLY A 253 13.19 4.24 9.31
C GLY A 253 12.88 5.41 8.37
N ASP A 254 11.72 5.38 7.75
CA ASP A 254 11.22 6.45 6.88
C ASP A 254 10.06 7.20 7.55
N LEU A 255 9.87 8.46 7.14
CA LEU A 255 8.66 9.19 7.44
C LEU A 255 7.66 8.96 6.30
N LEU A 256 6.46 8.52 6.64
CA LEU A 256 5.33 8.32 5.73
C LEU A 256 4.32 9.44 5.98
N VAL A 257 4.17 10.32 5.00
CA VAL A 257 3.24 11.45 5.09
C VAL A 257 2.00 11.12 4.29
N GLU A 258 0.89 10.83 4.96
CA GLU A 258 -0.42 10.61 4.35
C GLU A 258 -1.04 11.96 4.00
N ILE A 259 -1.38 12.14 2.73
CA ILE A 259 -1.95 13.39 2.23
C ILE A 259 -3.48 13.37 2.38
N SER A 260 -4.01 14.38 3.05
CA SER A 260 -5.43 14.63 3.18
C SER A 260 -5.78 15.92 2.44
N ILE A 261 -6.55 15.81 1.35
CA ILE A 261 -6.94 17.00 0.57
C ILE A 261 -8.21 17.60 1.15
N ARG A 262 -8.18 18.90 1.44
CA ARG A 262 -9.34 19.66 1.88
C ARG A 262 -10.35 19.77 0.74
N ARG A 263 -11.63 19.65 1.05
CA ARG A 263 -12.71 19.89 0.09
C ARG A 263 -12.65 21.35 -0.40
N HIS A 264 -12.73 21.53 -1.71
CA HIS A 264 -12.81 22.85 -2.33
C HIS A 264 -14.27 23.25 -2.52
N SER A 265 -14.56 24.56 -2.42
CA SER A 265 -15.93 25.09 -2.52
C SER A 265 -16.54 25.02 -3.93
N VAL A 266 -15.68 25.08 -4.94
CA VAL A 266 -16.10 25.14 -6.35
C VAL A 266 -15.69 23.89 -7.12
N PHE A 267 -14.48 23.38 -6.86
CA PHE A 267 -13.90 22.27 -7.63
C PHE A 267 -14.09 20.93 -6.95
N GLN A 268 -14.38 19.92 -7.76
CA GLN A 268 -14.37 18.53 -7.37
C GLN A 268 -13.38 17.77 -8.23
N ARG A 269 -12.73 16.75 -7.67
CA ARG A 269 -11.75 15.93 -8.38
C ARG A 269 -12.39 14.61 -8.83
N TYR A 270 -12.17 14.25 -10.07
CA TYR A 270 -12.50 12.93 -10.61
C TYR A 270 -11.27 12.37 -11.36
N GLY A 271 -10.48 11.56 -10.68
CA GLY A 271 -9.17 11.14 -11.19
C GLY A 271 -8.23 12.33 -11.42
N GLN A 272 -7.90 12.61 -12.67
CA GLN A 272 -7.10 13.78 -13.06
C GLN A 272 -7.97 14.92 -13.63
N ASP A 273 -9.26 14.66 -13.81
CA ASP A 273 -10.18 15.71 -14.28
C ASP A 273 -10.69 16.53 -13.08
N VAL A 274 -10.98 17.80 -13.38
CA VAL A 274 -11.58 18.75 -12.42
C VAL A 274 -13.02 19.00 -12.86
N LEU A 275 -13.94 18.87 -11.92
CA LEU A 275 -15.35 19.13 -12.15
C LEU A 275 -15.74 20.43 -11.44
N CYS A 276 -16.57 21.25 -12.07
CA CYS A 276 -17.19 22.40 -11.44
C CYS A 276 -18.57 22.71 -12.05
N GLU A 277 -19.37 23.44 -11.30
CA GLU A 277 -20.63 23.99 -11.77
C GLU A 277 -20.45 25.49 -12.03
N VAL A 278 -20.94 25.95 -13.18
CA VAL A 278 -20.85 27.34 -13.58
C VAL A 278 -22.27 27.89 -13.70
N PRO A 279 -22.70 28.75 -12.76
CA PRO A 279 -23.99 29.41 -12.89
C PRO A 279 -23.93 30.48 -13.99
N ILE A 280 -24.92 30.45 -14.87
CA ILE A 280 -25.09 31.43 -15.94
C ILE A 280 -26.49 32.02 -15.90
N THR A 281 -26.66 33.22 -16.43
CA THR A 281 -27.97 33.84 -16.52
C THR A 281 -28.82 33.17 -17.61
N PHE A 282 -30.13 33.30 -17.47
CA PHE A 282 -31.07 32.86 -18.53
C PHE A 282 -30.75 33.50 -19.88
N THR A 283 -30.39 34.79 -19.92
CA THR A 283 -30.06 35.51 -21.12
C THR A 283 -28.79 34.99 -21.79
N GLN A 284 -27.72 34.70 -20.98
CA GLN A 284 -26.52 34.07 -21.50
C GLN A 284 -26.80 32.67 -22.06
N ALA A 285 -27.66 31.90 -21.41
CA ALA A 285 -28.04 30.58 -21.91
C ALA A 285 -28.81 30.63 -23.23
N ALA A 286 -29.69 31.63 -23.39
CA ALA A 286 -30.50 31.80 -24.59
C ALA A 286 -29.72 32.37 -25.78
N LEU A 287 -28.93 33.41 -25.54
CA LEU A 287 -28.23 34.14 -26.59
C LEU A 287 -26.83 33.61 -26.91
N GLY A 288 -26.27 32.80 -26.00
CA GLY A 288 -24.88 32.41 -26.06
C GLY A 288 -23.93 33.58 -25.74
N GLY A 289 -22.66 33.42 -26.14
CA GLY A 289 -21.62 34.42 -26.00
C GLY A 289 -20.53 34.06 -25.02
N GLU A 290 -19.60 34.98 -24.80
CA GLU A 290 -18.43 34.75 -23.98
C GLU A 290 -18.78 34.74 -22.48
N ILE A 291 -18.40 33.67 -21.78
CA ILE A 291 -18.51 33.55 -20.34
C ILE A 291 -17.12 33.33 -19.69
N GLU A 292 -16.96 33.73 -18.44
CA GLU A 292 -15.77 33.41 -17.66
C GLU A 292 -15.98 32.09 -16.90
N VAL A 293 -15.10 31.11 -17.15
CA VAL A 293 -15.08 29.82 -16.45
C VAL A 293 -13.91 29.80 -15.48
N PRO A 294 -14.13 29.53 -14.19
CA PRO A 294 -13.04 29.38 -13.23
C PRO A 294 -12.26 28.09 -13.53
N THR A 295 -10.93 28.20 -13.52
CA THR A 295 -10.02 27.06 -13.68
C THR A 295 -8.98 27.06 -12.57
N LEU A 296 -8.20 25.99 -12.44
CA LEU A 296 -7.10 25.93 -11.49
C LEU A 296 -6.01 26.97 -11.77
N ASP A 297 -5.83 27.33 -13.04
CA ASP A 297 -4.82 28.32 -13.46
C ASP A 297 -5.36 29.77 -13.47
N GLY A 298 -6.61 29.97 -13.04
CA GLY A 298 -7.28 31.26 -13.06
C GLY A 298 -8.59 31.22 -13.85
N LYS A 299 -9.01 32.36 -14.41
CA LYS A 299 -10.23 32.44 -15.21
C LYS A 299 -9.91 32.26 -16.68
N THR A 300 -10.74 31.50 -17.38
CA THR A 300 -10.64 31.27 -18.83
C THR A 300 -11.94 31.69 -19.51
N LYS A 301 -11.84 32.34 -20.66
CA LYS A 301 -12.98 32.67 -21.49
C LYS A 301 -13.45 31.46 -22.27
N PHE A 302 -14.74 31.25 -22.30
CA PHE A 302 -15.40 30.20 -23.04
C PHE A 302 -16.57 30.75 -23.84
N ASP A 303 -16.65 30.41 -25.13
CA ASP A 303 -17.74 30.84 -26.00
C ASP A 303 -18.90 29.86 -25.88
N LEU A 304 -19.96 30.31 -25.20
CA LEU A 304 -21.13 29.49 -24.90
C LEU A 304 -22.05 29.47 -26.11
N PRO A 305 -22.41 28.28 -26.62
CA PRO A 305 -23.40 28.19 -27.73
C PRO A 305 -24.77 28.69 -27.29
N GLU A 306 -25.46 29.37 -28.23
CA GLU A 306 -26.86 29.76 -28.03
C GLU A 306 -27.78 28.58 -27.71
N GLY A 307 -28.83 28.82 -26.95
CA GLY A 307 -29.78 27.79 -26.54
C GLY A 307 -29.23 26.72 -25.63
N THR A 308 -28.15 27.01 -24.92
CA THR A 308 -27.52 26.08 -23.96
C THR A 308 -28.48 25.79 -22.80
N GLN A 309 -28.76 24.51 -22.56
CA GLN A 309 -29.67 24.05 -21.51
C GLN A 309 -28.90 23.83 -20.19
N THR A 310 -29.61 23.98 -19.07
CA THR A 310 -29.07 23.59 -17.76
C THR A 310 -28.68 22.12 -17.73
N GLY A 311 -27.60 21.80 -17.04
CA GLY A 311 -27.04 20.43 -16.99
C GLY A 311 -26.17 20.05 -18.18
N ARG A 312 -25.98 20.93 -19.15
CA ARG A 312 -25.05 20.68 -20.26
C ARG A 312 -23.61 20.75 -19.76
N GLU A 313 -22.84 19.72 -20.08
CA GLU A 313 -21.42 19.62 -19.75
C GLU A 313 -20.55 20.08 -20.92
N PHE A 314 -19.49 20.80 -20.61
CA PHE A 314 -18.44 21.22 -21.52
C PHE A 314 -17.08 20.79 -21.01
N VAL A 315 -16.13 20.59 -21.92
CA VAL A 315 -14.78 20.09 -21.59
C VAL A 315 -13.74 21.08 -22.07
N LEU A 316 -12.87 21.49 -21.17
CA LEU A 316 -11.65 22.24 -21.43
C LEU A 316 -10.46 21.29 -21.34
N ASN A 317 -9.85 21.00 -22.47
CA ASN A 317 -8.79 20.00 -22.56
C ASN A 317 -7.47 20.49 -21.96
N GLY A 318 -6.80 19.61 -21.18
CA GLY A 318 -5.45 19.88 -20.66
C GLY A 318 -5.37 20.89 -19.52
N ILE A 319 -6.50 21.31 -18.93
CA ILE A 319 -6.56 22.28 -17.82
C ILE A 319 -6.85 21.60 -16.47
N GLY A 320 -6.92 20.29 -16.43
CA GLY A 320 -7.12 19.52 -15.20
C GLY A 320 -5.84 19.36 -14.36
N ILE A 321 -5.86 18.37 -13.47
CA ILE A 321 -4.76 18.08 -12.55
C ILE A 321 -3.62 17.37 -13.28
N PRO A 322 -2.35 17.72 -13.03
CA PRO A 322 -1.19 17.03 -13.59
C PRO A 322 -1.10 15.57 -13.10
N TYR A 323 -0.51 14.70 -13.91
CA TYR A 323 -0.18 13.33 -13.49
C TYR A 323 1.11 13.34 -12.66
N VAL A 324 1.11 12.67 -11.51
CA VAL A 324 2.28 12.60 -10.60
C VAL A 324 3.54 12.12 -11.32
N ASN A 325 3.41 11.12 -12.21
CA ASN A 325 4.54 10.55 -12.95
C ASN A 325 4.90 11.32 -14.24
N ASN A 326 4.03 12.23 -14.68
CA ASN A 326 4.25 13.04 -15.87
C ASN A 326 3.57 14.41 -15.72
N PRO A 327 4.21 15.39 -15.07
CA PRO A 327 3.62 16.71 -14.82
C PRO A 327 3.26 17.52 -16.07
N ARG A 328 3.83 17.15 -17.24
CA ARG A 328 3.49 17.80 -18.52
C ARG A 328 2.14 17.36 -19.05
N ARG A 329 1.66 16.19 -18.65
CA ARG A 329 0.33 15.68 -19.01
C ARG A 329 -0.65 16.07 -17.92
N ARG A 330 -1.73 16.73 -18.29
CA ARG A 330 -2.81 17.12 -17.39
C ARG A 330 -4.12 16.45 -17.80
N GLY A 331 -5.02 16.25 -16.86
CA GLY A 331 -6.40 15.92 -17.13
C GLY A 331 -7.17 17.07 -17.78
N ASN A 332 -8.46 16.94 -17.87
CA ASN A 332 -9.35 17.96 -18.42
C ASN A 332 -10.10 18.66 -17.28
N GLN A 333 -10.63 19.84 -17.57
CA GLN A 333 -11.68 20.40 -16.75
C GLN A 333 -13.01 20.21 -17.44
N ARG A 334 -13.98 19.71 -16.68
CA ARG A 334 -15.37 19.57 -17.10
C ARG A 334 -16.21 20.53 -16.28
N PHE A 335 -17.01 21.34 -16.93
CA PHE A 335 -17.91 22.20 -16.21
C PHE A 335 -19.35 22.00 -16.69
N THR A 336 -20.25 21.94 -15.71
CA THR A 336 -21.68 21.82 -15.95
C THR A 336 -22.32 23.19 -15.80
N VAL A 337 -23.06 23.59 -16.80
CA VAL A 337 -23.77 24.87 -16.79
C VAL A 337 -25.06 24.73 -16.00
N VAL A 338 -25.28 25.63 -15.07
CA VAL A 338 -26.51 25.76 -14.30
C VAL A 338 -27.17 27.08 -14.61
N VAL A 339 -28.34 27.03 -15.26
CA VAL A 339 -29.08 28.26 -15.60
C VAL A 339 -29.82 28.76 -14.37
N GLU A 340 -29.46 29.96 -13.90
CA GLU A 340 -30.10 30.60 -12.77
C GLU A 340 -31.28 31.44 -13.22
N THR A 341 -32.46 31.16 -12.65
CA THR A 341 -33.66 31.97 -12.86
C THR A 341 -33.57 33.22 -12.00
N PRO A 342 -33.65 34.42 -12.63
CA PRO A 342 -33.53 35.67 -11.89
C PRO A 342 -34.66 35.85 -10.88
N THR A 343 -34.29 36.29 -9.68
CA THR A 343 -35.19 36.60 -8.57
C THR A 343 -35.20 38.12 -8.29
N ARG A 344 -36.22 38.64 -7.61
CA ARG A 344 -36.32 40.04 -7.21
C ARG A 344 -36.30 41.04 -8.38
N LEU A 345 -37.07 40.68 -9.45
CA LEU A 345 -37.18 41.50 -10.64
C LEU A 345 -37.88 42.84 -10.33
N ASN A 346 -37.37 43.94 -10.91
CA ASN A 346 -38.04 45.23 -10.93
C ASN A 346 -39.19 45.25 -11.94
N LYS A 347 -39.97 46.36 -11.98
CA LYS A 347 -41.16 46.47 -12.81
C LYS A 347 -40.82 46.35 -14.31
N GLU A 348 -39.80 47.06 -14.76
CA GLU A 348 -39.33 47.07 -16.13
C GLU A 348 -38.87 45.66 -16.59
N GLN A 349 -38.10 44.96 -15.75
CA GLN A 349 -37.67 43.59 -16.04
C GLN A 349 -38.83 42.63 -16.21
N LYS A 350 -39.86 42.76 -15.34
CA LYS A 350 -41.08 41.95 -15.46
C LYS A 350 -41.80 42.21 -16.78
N GLU A 351 -41.94 43.48 -17.20
CA GLU A 351 -42.54 43.84 -18.47
C GLU A 351 -41.79 43.30 -19.68
N LEU A 352 -40.45 43.32 -19.65
CA LEU A 352 -39.61 42.76 -20.69
C LEU A 352 -39.76 41.21 -20.79
N LEU A 353 -39.78 40.52 -19.66
CA LEU A 353 -40.01 39.07 -19.64
C LEU A 353 -41.41 38.70 -20.12
N GLN A 354 -42.43 39.51 -19.80
CA GLN A 354 -43.81 39.31 -20.29
C GLN A 354 -43.86 39.43 -21.82
N LYS A 355 -43.24 40.47 -22.37
CA LYS A 355 -43.13 40.68 -23.83
C LYS A 355 -42.38 39.53 -24.48
N LEU A 356 -41.33 39.01 -23.85
CA LEU A 356 -40.61 37.85 -24.36
C LEU A 356 -41.52 36.61 -24.41
N GLU A 357 -42.23 36.31 -23.31
CA GLU A 357 -43.17 35.16 -23.25
C GLU A 357 -44.25 35.27 -24.33
N ASP A 358 -44.83 36.48 -24.55
CA ASP A 358 -45.83 36.72 -25.56
C ASP A 358 -45.30 36.52 -27.00
N SER A 359 -43.99 36.69 -27.19
CA SER A 359 -43.31 36.48 -28.50
C SER A 359 -42.85 35.05 -28.75
N ILE A 360 -42.78 34.20 -27.71
CA ILE A 360 -42.29 32.81 -27.78
C ILE A 360 -43.32 31.95 -28.55
N ASP A 361 -42.85 31.31 -29.61
CA ASP A 361 -43.62 30.33 -30.39
C ASP A 361 -43.24 28.87 -30.01
N GLY A 362 -43.97 27.91 -30.56
CA GLY A 362 -43.69 26.48 -30.33
C GLY A 362 -42.34 26.00 -30.92
N LYS A 363 -41.67 26.81 -31.77
CA LYS A 363 -40.35 26.49 -32.30
C LYS A 363 -39.27 26.87 -31.32
N SER A 364 -39.46 27.95 -30.60
CA SER A 364 -38.54 28.46 -29.57
C SER A 364 -38.51 27.57 -28.31
N SER A 365 -39.56 26.79 -28.04
CA SER A 365 -39.69 25.93 -26.86
C SER A 365 -40.12 24.50 -27.26
N PRO A 366 -39.28 23.74 -27.99
CA PRO A 366 -39.68 22.44 -28.54
C PRO A 366 -40.00 21.37 -27.49
N LYS A 367 -39.35 21.38 -26.35
CA LYS A 367 -39.64 20.45 -25.22
C LYS A 367 -41.01 20.71 -24.59
N ARG A 368 -41.33 22.00 -24.36
CA ARG A 368 -42.65 22.43 -23.86
C ARG A 368 -43.74 22.00 -24.82
N LYS A 369 -43.56 22.29 -26.15
CA LYS A 369 -44.50 21.90 -27.18
C LYS A 369 -44.74 20.39 -27.20
N LYS A 370 -43.67 19.60 -27.29
CA LYS A 370 -43.77 18.13 -27.29
C LYS A 370 -44.51 17.59 -26.07
N PHE A 371 -44.24 18.13 -24.89
CA PHE A 371 -44.93 17.73 -23.64
C PHE A 371 -46.42 17.96 -23.72
N PHE A 372 -46.85 19.14 -24.17
CA PHE A 372 -48.30 19.46 -24.27
C PHE A 372 -48.99 18.72 -25.39
N ASP A 373 -48.26 18.43 -26.49
CA ASP A 373 -48.82 17.62 -27.61
C ASP A 373 -49.04 16.16 -27.11
N THR A 374 -48.07 15.58 -26.39
CA THR A 374 -48.23 14.24 -25.77
C THR A 374 -49.39 14.23 -24.74
N LEU A 375 -49.54 15.28 -23.94
CA LEU A 375 -50.65 15.35 -22.97
C LEU A 375 -52.01 15.36 -23.68
N LYS A 376 -52.15 16.05 -24.81
CA LYS A 376 -53.37 16.03 -25.60
C LYS A 376 -53.68 14.61 -26.13
N GLU A 377 -52.66 13.90 -26.63
CA GLU A 377 -52.83 12.52 -27.12
C GLU A 377 -53.25 11.53 -26.00
N ILE A 378 -52.98 11.82 -24.71
CA ILE A 378 -53.34 10.96 -23.59
C ILE A 378 -54.78 11.24 -23.08
N PHE A 379 -55.27 12.49 -23.22
CA PHE A 379 -56.53 12.92 -22.64
C PHE A 379 -57.64 13.16 -23.68
N ASP A 380 -57.34 13.14 -24.96
CA ASP A 380 -58.31 13.06 -26.08
C ASP A 380 -58.52 11.57 -26.44
#